data_de0447218771915bc986c07cceba49f4
#
_entry.id   de0447218771915bc986c07cceba49f4
#
_cell.length_a   1.000
_cell.length_b   1.000
_cell.length_c   1.000
_cell.angle_alpha   90.00
_cell.angle_beta   90.00
_cell.angle_gamma   90.00
#
_symmetry.space_group_name_H-M   'P 1'
#
loop_
_entity.id
_entity.type
_entity.pdbx_description
1 polymer ?
#
loop_
_entity_poly.entity_id
_entity_poly.type
_entity_poly.pdbx_seq_one_letter_code
_entity_poly.pdbx_strand_id
1 'polypeptide(L)'
;MRIIYVADIHGAFDRVKTLLSETVADVYIIAGDLIDIPFYNMSTAINYHELQSYFHGLRVRMQKESMVIEDFVDELLNTPNISEEIEEKGTKYQQYTIRARRVLQQKYKVLENILAMKQKSQIFALPGNYDMDLKYTSLHERDLHLRWHDMRGLKVAGYGGANIWTPGIPERYVVPYGGSADVESGHNEMYNFFKAIKPDIIVSHQPAHGIHDRIYQFGTSGSSALRYYCDNNPVLLCLTGHVHMDWGFQISEETIYLNPSNFGEVTTLTGGVAEGGFFYTIEMEGRHVSKIIFKKLVEDRIHDIADYNPQKSGHRQETIVDNERYKALK
;
A
#
# COMPACT_ATOMS: atom_id res chain seq x y z
N MET A 1 21.55 -7.74 9.24
CA MET A 1 20.14 -7.44 9.55
C MET A 1 19.26 -8.09 8.50
N ARG A 2 18.18 -8.76 8.95
CA ARG A 2 17.20 -9.40 8.05
C ARG A 2 15.90 -8.60 8.07
N ILE A 3 15.41 -8.23 6.89
CA ILE A 3 14.13 -7.56 6.68
C ILE A 3 13.20 -8.52 5.94
N ILE A 4 11.94 -8.63 6.38
CA ILE A 4 10.86 -9.23 5.61
C ILE A 4 9.95 -8.13 5.13
N TYR A 5 9.74 -8.08 3.82
CA TYR A 5 8.91 -7.09 3.15
C TYR A 5 7.74 -7.75 2.44
N VAL A 6 6.53 -7.35 2.81
CA VAL A 6 5.27 -7.73 2.17
C VAL A 6 4.49 -6.49 1.78
N ALA A 7 3.73 -6.57 0.69
CA ALA A 7 2.80 -5.53 0.26
C ALA A 7 1.42 -6.13 -0.04
N ASP A 8 0.41 -5.27 -0.01
CA ASP A 8 -0.92 -5.59 -0.52
C ASP A 8 -1.52 -6.85 0.13
N ILE A 9 -1.64 -6.81 1.48
CA ILE A 9 -2.12 -7.97 2.25
C ILE A 9 -3.64 -8.17 2.15
N HIS A 10 -4.41 -7.14 1.73
CA HIS A 10 -5.85 -7.22 1.45
C HIS A 10 -6.64 -8.07 2.45
N GLY A 11 -6.41 -7.85 3.75
CA GLY A 11 -7.12 -8.56 4.82
C GLY A 11 -6.71 -10.03 5.03
N ALA A 12 -5.67 -10.53 4.38
CA ALA A 12 -5.16 -11.90 4.55
C ALA A 12 -4.45 -12.11 5.91
N PHE A 13 -5.14 -11.82 7.00
CA PHE A 13 -4.58 -11.78 8.34
C PHE A 13 -4.05 -13.14 8.82
N ASP A 14 -4.69 -14.24 8.44
CA ASP A 14 -4.21 -15.57 8.77
C ASP A 14 -2.87 -15.87 8.07
N ARG A 15 -2.71 -15.47 6.80
CA ARG A 15 -1.43 -15.57 6.10
C ARG A 15 -0.35 -14.71 6.77
N VAL A 16 -0.67 -13.51 7.21
CA VAL A 16 0.27 -12.66 7.96
C VAL A 16 0.68 -13.34 9.26
N LYS A 17 -0.28 -13.92 9.99
CA LYS A 17 0.00 -14.68 11.20
C LYS A 17 0.93 -15.87 10.93
N THR A 18 0.67 -16.66 9.88
CA THR A 18 1.53 -17.76 9.45
C THR A 18 2.92 -17.25 9.09
N LEU A 19 3.03 -16.21 8.26
CA LEU A 19 4.32 -15.60 7.89
C LEU A 19 5.14 -15.22 9.13
N LEU A 20 4.51 -14.53 10.09
CA LEU A 20 5.18 -14.16 11.33
C LEU A 20 5.58 -15.39 12.16
N SER A 21 4.81 -16.46 12.17
CA SER A 21 5.14 -17.69 12.90
C SER A 21 6.31 -18.42 12.27
N GLU A 22 6.31 -18.56 10.95
CA GLU A 22 7.27 -19.36 10.18
C GLU A 22 8.58 -18.63 9.85
N THR A 23 8.69 -17.34 10.19
CA THR A 23 9.87 -16.55 9.86
C THR A 23 10.52 -15.91 11.08
N VAL A 24 11.81 -15.63 10.98
CA VAL A 24 12.57 -14.83 11.95
C VAL A 24 13.28 -13.72 11.21
N ALA A 25 12.97 -12.48 11.57
CA ALA A 25 13.61 -11.29 11.04
C ALA A 25 13.81 -10.23 12.12
N ASP A 26 14.75 -9.33 11.88
CA ASP A 26 14.98 -8.16 12.73
C ASP A 26 13.87 -7.12 12.52
N VAL A 27 13.39 -7.01 11.28
CA VAL A 27 12.41 -6.02 10.84
C VAL A 27 11.37 -6.67 9.92
N TYR A 28 10.11 -6.33 10.12
CA TYR A 28 9.02 -6.60 9.18
C TYR A 28 8.45 -5.28 8.68
N ILE A 29 8.26 -5.18 7.36
CA ILE A 29 7.62 -4.03 6.72
C ILE A 29 6.39 -4.56 5.98
N ILE A 30 5.22 -4.06 6.34
CA ILE A 30 3.93 -4.43 5.74
C ILE A 30 3.35 -3.18 5.10
N ALA A 31 3.37 -3.12 3.78
CA ALA A 31 3.11 -1.89 3.05
C ALA A 31 1.92 -1.98 2.11
N GLY A 32 1.04 -1.02 2.27
CA GLY A 32 -0.09 -0.76 1.39
C GLY A 32 -1.21 -1.79 1.42
N ASP A 33 -2.41 -1.31 1.21
CA ASP A 33 -3.64 -2.10 1.08
C ASP A 33 -3.75 -3.21 2.12
N LEU A 34 -3.73 -2.77 3.42
CA LEU A 34 -3.75 -3.67 4.57
C LEU A 34 -5.12 -4.32 4.75
N ILE A 35 -6.17 -3.62 4.34
CA ILE A 35 -7.56 -4.04 4.47
C ILE A 35 -8.12 -4.35 3.08
N ASP A 36 -9.09 -5.27 3.01
CA ASP A 36 -9.77 -5.64 1.78
C ASP A 36 -11.01 -4.76 1.49
N ILE A 37 -12.01 -4.88 2.36
CA ILE A 37 -13.29 -4.16 2.25
C ILE A 37 -13.74 -3.66 3.62
N PRO A 38 -14.54 -2.58 3.70
CA PRO A 38 -15.00 -2.02 4.97
C PRO A 38 -16.08 -2.83 5.69
N PHE A 39 -16.54 -3.94 5.10
CA PHE A 39 -17.62 -4.78 5.66
C PHE A 39 -17.27 -6.26 5.59
N TYR A 40 -17.97 -7.07 6.40
CA TYR A 40 -17.89 -8.55 6.33
C TYR A 40 -18.84 -9.14 5.28
N ASN A 41 -19.69 -8.30 4.68
CA ASN A 41 -20.69 -8.71 3.71
C ASN A 41 -20.49 -7.94 2.41
N MET A 42 -20.25 -8.64 1.32
CA MET A 42 -19.95 -8.07 0.00
C MET A 42 -21.13 -7.23 -0.53
N SER A 43 -22.37 -7.64 -0.35
CA SER A 43 -23.54 -6.87 -0.80
C SER A 43 -23.61 -5.50 -0.12
N THR A 44 -23.27 -5.42 1.17
CA THR A 44 -23.19 -4.13 1.89
C THR A 44 -22.06 -3.27 1.39
N ALA A 45 -20.91 -3.87 1.06
CA ALA A 45 -19.76 -3.14 0.50
C ALA A 45 -20.10 -2.56 -0.87
N ILE A 46 -20.76 -3.33 -1.74
CA ILE A 46 -21.22 -2.86 -3.06
C ILE A 46 -22.20 -1.70 -2.91
N ASN A 47 -23.21 -1.83 -2.07
CA ASN A 47 -24.17 -0.76 -1.85
C ASN A 47 -23.53 0.53 -1.32
N TYR A 48 -22.53 0.40 -0.45
CA TYR A 48 -21.79 1.55 0.06
C TYR A 48 -20.96 2.23 -1.04
N HIS A 49 -20.25 1.44 -1.84
CA HIS A 49 -19.50 1.91 -3.00
C HIS A 49 -20.42 2.66 -4.00
N GLU A 50 -21.59 2.12 -4.31
CA GLU A 50 -22.58 2.74 -5.20
C GLU A 50 -23.05 4.10 -4.66
N LEU A 51 -23.32 4.19 -3.35
CA LEU A 51 -23.69 5.44 -2.71
C LEU A 51 -22.54 6.48 -2.73
N GLN A 52 -21.31 6.06 -2.46
CA GLN A 52 -20.14 6.93 -2.57
C GLN A 52 -19.99 7.46 -4.01
N SER A 53 -20.10 6.59 -5.01
CA SER A 53 -20.00 6.94 -6.42
C SER A 53 -21.12 7.90 -6.83
N TYR A 54 -22.34 7.66 -6.34
CA TYR A 54 -23.48 8.57 -6.58
C TYR A 54 -23.20 9.97 -6.04
N PHE A 55 -22.80 10.09 -4.77
CA PHE A 55 -22.54 11.39 -4.15
C PHE A 55 -21.26 12.05 -4.67
N HIS A 56 -20.24 11.27 -5.01
CA HIS A 56 -19.07 11.80 -5.72
C HIS A 56 -19.47 12.45 -7.06
N GLY A 57 -20.23 11.73 -7.89
CA GLY A 57 -20.73 12.26 -9.14
C GLY A 57 -21.64 13.49 -8.97
N LEU A 58 -22.43 13.55 -7.90
CA LEU A 58 -23.29 14.68 -7.59
C LEU A 58 -22.48 15.92 -7.17
N ARG A 59 -21.48 15.75 -6.26
CA ARG A 59 -20.62 16.87 -5.83
C ARG A 59 -19.77 17.44 -6.97
N VAL A 60 -19.31 16.59 -7.92
CA VAL A 60 -18.60 17.06 -9.14
C VAL A 60 -19.52 17.93 -9.98
N ARG A 61 -20.77 17.48 -10.24
CA ARG A 61 -21.75 18.29 -10.98
C ARG A 61 -22.09 19.62 -10.30
N MET A 62 -22.00 19.65 -8.96
CA MET A 62 -22.24 20.85 -8.16
C MET A 62 -20.98 21.69 -7.90
N GLN A 63 -19.83 21.33 -8.51
CA GLN A 63 -18.54 22.01 -8.36
C GLN A 63 -18.07 22.11 -6.89
N LYS A 64 -18.25 21.01 -6.13
CA LYS A 64 -17.90 20.90 -4.70
C LYS A 64 -16.84 19.81 -4.42
N GLU A 65 -15.95 19.55 -5.38
CA GLU A 65 -14.95 18.50 -5.30
C GLU A 65 -13.95 18.69 -4.14
N SER A 66 -13.75 19.90 -3.68
CA SER A 66 -12.90 20.20 -2.52
C SER A 66 -13.49 19.75 -1.17
N MET A 67 -14.80 19.46 -1.14
CA MET A 67 -15.49 18.99 0.06
C MET A 67 -15.44 17.46 0.10
N VAL A 68 -15.15 16.85 1.24
CA VAL A 68 -15.28 15.39 1.40
C VAL A 68 -16.74 14.95 1.27
N ILE A 69 -16.98 13.73 0.79
CA ILE A 69 -18.36 13.24 0.52
C ILE A 69 -19.23 13.29 1.78
N GLU A 70 -18.69 12.97 2.95
CA GLU A 70 -19.42 13.02 4.22
C GLU A 70 -19.98 14.42 4.49
N ASP A 71 -19.15 15.49 4.35
CA ASP A 71 -19.58 16.86 4.58
C ASP A 71 -20.56 17.32 3.52
N PHE A 72 -20.35 16.91 2.27
CA PHE A 72 -21.27 17.19 1.18
C PHE A 72 -22.65 16.60 1.39
N VAL A 73 -22.72 15.33 1.84
CA VAL A 73 -23.99 14.67 2.16
C VAL A 73 -24.68 15.35 3.35
N ASP A 74 -23.90 15.71 4.38
CA ASP A 74 -24.44 16.44 5.54
C ASP A 74 -25.02 17.80 5.13
N GLU A 75 -24.37 18.54 4.24
CA GLU A 75 -24.88 19.79 3.70
C GLU A 75 -26.17 19.60 2.89
N LEU A 76 -26.22 18.57 2.03
CA LEU A 76 -27.41 18.26 1.24
C LEU A 76 -28.61 17.96 2.13
N LEU A 77 -28.43 17.10 3.14
CA LEU A 77 -29.51 16.71 4.05
C LEU A 77 -30.04 17.86 4.92
N ASN A 78 -29.24 18.92 5.11
CA ASN A 78 -29.66 20.15 5.79
C ASN A 78 -30.24 21.19 4.83
N THR A 79 -30.27 20.92 3.52
CA THR A 79 -30.82 21.85 2.51
C THR A 79 -32.36 21.70 2.45
N PRO A 80 -33.13 22.81 2.56
CA PRO A 80 -34.59 22.74 2.44
C PRO A 80 -35.04 22.22 1.06
N ASN A 81 -36.10 21.43 1.04
CA ASN A 81 -36.75 20.96 -0.19
C ASN A 81 -35.86 20.11 -1.10
N ILE A 82 -34.93 19.32 -0.54
CA ILE A 82 -34.23 18.27 -1.28
C ILE A 82 -35.22 17.22 -1.78
N SER A 83 -34.86 16.50 -2.84
CA SER A 83 -35.68 15.40 -3.33
C SER A 83 -35.67 14.24 -2.33
N GLU A 84 -36.79 13.51 -2.24
CA GLU A 84 -36.94 12.31 -1.41
C GLU A 84 -35.82 11.28 -1.71
N GLU A 85 -35.46 11.11 -2.99
CA GLU A 85 -34.37 10.24 -3.42
C GLU A 85 -33.03 10.62 -2.76
N ILE A 86 -32.67 11.90 -2.74
CA ILE A 86 -31.40 12.37 -2.14
C ILE A 86 -31.45 12.19 -0.63
N GLU A 87 -32.59 12.46 0.01
CA GLU A 87 -32.78 12.29 1.45
C GLU A 87 -32.60 10.81 1.86
N GLU A 88 -33.28 9.89 1.15
CA GLU A 88 -33.17 8.45 1.41
C GLU A 88 -31.73 7.94 1.24
N LYS A 89 -31.10 8.25 0.07
CA LYS A 89 -29.73 7.85 -0.23
C LYS A 89 -28.72 8.44 0.75
N GLY A 90 -28.88 9.72 1.10
CA GLY A 90 -28.01 10.42 2.04
C GLY A 90 -28.07 9.82 3.44
N THR A 91 -29.26 9.55 3.95
CA THR A 91 -29.46 8.92 5.25
C THR A 91 -28.82 7.51 5.26
N LYS A 92 -29.03 6.74 4.20
CA LYS A 92 -28.43 5.41 4.07
C LYS A 92 -26.91 5.46 3.97
N TYR A 93 -26.36 6.45 3.24
CA TYR A 93 -24.93 6.70 3.16
C TYR A 93 -24.31 6.98 4.52
N GLN A 94 -24.92 7.89 5.32
CA GLN A 94 -24.43 8.20 6.68
C GLN A 94 -24.40 6.95 7.57
N GLN A 95 -25.47 6.13 7.54
CA GLN A 95 -25.55 4.88 8.31
C GLN A 95 -24.42 3.90 7.91
N TYR A 96 -24.18 3.76 6.60
CA TYR A 96 -23.12 2.87 6.11
C TYR A 96 -21.73 3.41 6.44
N THR A 97 -21.50 4.73 6.35
CA THR A 97 -20.24 5.36 6.72
C THR A 97 -19.86 5.10 8.19
N ILE A 98 -20.82 5.26 9.10
CA ILE A 98 -20.63 4.95 10.54
C ILE A 98 -20.28 3.47 10.72
N ARG A 99 -21.01 2.58 10.02
CA ARG A 99 -20.77 1.13 10.10
C ARG A 99 -19.42 0.74 9.50
N ALA A 100 -19.07 1.29 8.33
CA ALA A 100 -17.80 1.06 7.66
C ALA A 100 -16.62 1.43 8.56
N ARG A 101 -16.65 2.63 9.14
CA ARG A 101 -15.61 3.09 10.08
C ARG A 101 -15.44 2.12 11.26
N ARG A 102 -16.54 1.66 11.86
CA ARG A 102 -16.50 0.72 12.99
C ARG A 102 -15.86 -0.61 12.60
N VAL A 103 -16.24 -1.17 11.46
CA VAL A 103 -15.71 -2.45 10.97
C VAL A 103 -14.22 -2.32 10.63
N LEU A 104 -13.83 -1.26 9.93
CA LEU A 104 -12.42 -0.98 9.63
C LEU A 104 -11.58 -0.90 10.90
N GLN A 105 -12.03 -0.15 11.90
CA GLN A 105 -11.31 -0.07 13.19
C GLN A 105 -11.15 -1.43 13.86
N GLN A 106 -12.16 -2.30 13.77
CA GLN A 106 -12.06 -3.67 14.30
C GLN A 106 -11.03 -4.50 13.52
N LYS A 107 -11.01 -4.42 12.18
CA LYS A 107 -10.03 -5.12 11.34
C LYS A 107 -8.60 -4.67 11.66
N TYR A 108 -8.33 -3.36 11.78
CA TYR A 108 -7.02 -2.86 12.18
C TYR A 108 -6.61 -3.35 13.57
N LYS A 109 -7.54 -3.45 14.52
CA LYS A 109 -7.26 -4.01 15.83
C LYS A 109 -6.88 -5.48 15.78
N VAL A 110 -7.53 -6.26 14.92
CA VAL A 110 -7.15 -7.67 14.68
C VAL A 110 -5.74 -7.75 14.12
N LEU A 111 -5.42 -6.94 13.10
CA LEU A 111 -4.07 -6.91 12.52
C LEU A 111 -3.03 -6.50 13.57
N GLU A 112 -3.26 -5.46 14.38
CA GLU A 112 -2.34 -5.05 15.44
C GLU A 112 -2.08 -6.19 16.43
N ASN A 113 -3.11 -6.92 16.85
CA ASN A 113 -2.94 -8.06 17.75
C ASN A 113 -2.04 -9.16 17.14
N ILE A 114 -2.14 -9.38 15.83
CA ILE A 114 -1.27 -10.32 15.12
C ILE A 114 0.18 -9.80 15.08
N LEU A 115 0.38 -8.54 14.72
CA LEU A 115 1.71 -7.95 14.66
C LEU A 115 2.40 -7.91 16.03
N ALA A 116 1.64 -7.67 17.10
CA ALA A 116 2.15 -7.66 18.47
C ALA A 116 2.71 -9.01 18.94
N MET A 117 2.47 -10.12 18.21
CA MET A 117 3.08 -11.42 18.51
C MET A 117 4.61 -11.44 18.35
N LYS A 118 5.18 -10.56 17.51
CA LYS A 118 6.63 -10.45 17.24
C LYS A 118 7.31 -9.35 18.06
N GLN A 119 7.32 -9.49 19.38
CA GLN A 119 7.83 -8.49 20.32
C GLN A 119 9.33 -8.15 20.17
N LYS A 120 10.14 -9.08 19.61
CA LYS A 120 11.58 -8.90 19.45
C LYS A 120 11.98 -8.24 18.13
N SER A 121 11.05 -8.07 17.21
CA SER A 121 11.28 -7.45 15.89
C SER A 121 10.67 -6.07 15.83
N GLN A 122 11.28 -5.16 15.08
CA GLN A 122 10.62 -3.92 14.68
C GLN A 122 9.58 -4.26 13.60
N ILE A 123 8.39 -3.72 13.69
CA ILE A 123 7.33 -3.91 12.69
C ILE A 123 6.79 -2.57 12.29
N PHE A 124 6.89 -2.26 11.01
CA PHE A 124 6.37 -1.05 10.40
C PHE A 124 5.19 -1.38 9.48
N ALA A 125 4.25 -0.46 9.40
CA ALA A 125 3.10 -0.53 8.52
C ALA A 125 3.01 0.75 7.68
N LEU A 126 2.59 0.63 6.43
CA LEU A 126 2.30 1.76 5.55
C LEU A 126 0.88 1.60 4.99
N PRO A 127 0.04 2.62 5.02
CA PRO A 127 -1.28 2.50 4.40
C PRO A 127 -1.20 2.60 2.87
N GLY A 128 -2.07 1.86 2.17
CA GLY A 128 -2.32 1.99 0.74
C GLY A 128 -3.52 2.89 0.43
N ASN A 129 -4.04 2.80 -0.80
CA ASN A 129 -5.24 3.54 -1.18
C ASN A 129 -6.54 2.87 -0.72
N TYR A 130 -6.50 1.59 -0.35
CA TYR A 130 -7.62 0.87 0.29
C TYR A 130 -7.59 0.94 1.82
N ASP A 131 -6.79 1.85 2.41
CA ASP A 131 -6.64 1.96 3.85
C ASP A 131 -7.19 3.27 4.40
N MET A 132 -7.57 3.23 5.68
CA MET A 132 -7.63 4.46 6.47
C MET A 132 -6.21 4.96 6.75
N ASP A 133 -6.04 6.27 6.84
CA ASP A 133 -4.85 6.87 7.41
C ASP A 133 -4.63 6.27 8.81
N LEU A 134 -3.48 5.61 9.00
CA LEU A 134 -3.20 4.79 10.17
C LEU A 134 -3.21 5.58 11.47
N LYS A 135 -3.07 6.92 11.40
CA LYS A 135 -3.20 7.79 12.60
C LYS A 135 -4.57 7.66 13.29
N TYR A 136 -5.61 7.20 12.55
CA TYR A 136 -6.94 6.96 13.09
C TYR A 136 -7.18 5.51 13.54
N THR A 137 -6.16 4.67 13.50
CA THR A 137 -6.27 3.23 13.74
C THR A 137 -5.40 2.76 14.89
N SER A 138 -5.51 1.49 15.27
CA SER A 138 -4.63 0.86 16.26
C SER A 138 -3.19 0.68 15.77
N LEU A 139 -2.92 0.89 14.46
CA LEU A 139 -1.58 0.78 13.88
C LEU A 139 -0.78 2.09 13.90
N HIS A 140 -1.28 3.16 14.51
CA HIS A 140 -0.67 4.50 14.47
C HIS A 140 0.79 4.56 14.93
N GLU A 141 1.20 3.69 15.86
CA GLU A 141 2.59 3.61 16.33
C GLU A 141 3.53 2.92 15.33
N ARG A 142 2.97 2.13 14.39
CA ARG A 142 3.73 1.43 13.34
C ARG A 142 3.78 2.18 12.03
N ASP A 143 3.04 3.28 11.94
CA ASP A 143 2.81 4.03 10.71
C ASP A 143 4.08 4.67 10.18
N LEU A 144 4.36 4.42 8.90
CA LEU A 144 5.45 5.05 8.15
C LEU A 144 5.00 6.27 7.34
N HIS A 145 3.68 6.47 7.12
CA HIS A 145 3.22 7.56 6.26
C HIS A 145 3.64 8.92 6.81
N LEU A 146 4.42 9.68 6.00
CA LEU A 146 5.02 10.96 6.40
C LEU A 146 5.84 10.88 7.70
N ARG A 147 6.39 9.71 7.99
CA ARG A 147 7.24 9.46 9.17
C ARG A 147 8.52 8.75 8.75
N TRP A 148 9.51 8.85 9.63
CA TRP A 148 10.73 8.08 9.49
C TRP A 148 11.12 7.46 10.83
N HIS A 149 11.82 6.33 10.75
CA HIS A 149 12.33 5.63 11.92
C HIS A 149 13.78 5.22 11.72
N ASP A 150 14.51 5.09 12.82
CA ASP A 150 15.83 4.46 12.82
C ASP A 150 15.66 2.93 12.80
N MET A 151 16.27 2.33 11.80
CA MET A 151 16.30 0.89 11.63
C MET A 151 17.75 0.42 11.72
N ARG A 152 18.28 0.38 12.96
CA ARG A 152 19.67 0.00 13.25
C ARG A 152 20.71 0.84 12.49
N GLY A 153 20.53 2.15 12.49
CA GLY A 153 21.42 3.11 11.85
C GLY A 153 21.08 3.39 10.38
N LEU A 154 20.00 2.83 9.85
CA LEU A 154 19.43 3.19 8.55
C LEU A 154 18.12 3.97 8.77
N LYS A 155 17.95 5.05 8.03
CA LYS A 155 16.68 5.79 8.02
C LYS A 155 15.70 5.13 7.08
N VAL A 156 14.61 4.58 7.60
CA VAL A 156 13.46 4.16 6.80
C VAL A 156 12.38 5.25 6.87
N ALA A 157 11.86 5.65 5.70
CA ALA A 157 10.77 6.62 5.62
C ALA A 157 9.71 6.15 4.64
N GLY A 158 8.44 6.52 4.88
CA GLY A 158 7.34 6.02 4.09
C GLY A 158 6.39 7.09 3.57
N TYR A 159 5.79 6.81 2.41
CA TYR A 159 4.72 7.61 1.81
C TYR A 159 3.59 6.69 1.30
N GLY A 160 2.46 6.71 2.02
CA GLY A 160 1.30 5.87 1.74
C GLY A 160 0.32 6.49 0.76
N GLY A 161 -0.74 5.73 0.43
CA GLY A 161 -1.74 6.12 -0.53
C GLY A 161 -1.26 6.01 -1.99
N ALA A 162 -2.14 6.36 -2.92
CA ALA A 162 -1.83 6.43 -4.35
C ALA A 162 -2.63 7.54 -5.02
N ASN A 163 -2.20 7.96 -6.21
CA ASN A 163 -2.88 8.98 -7.02
C ASN A 163 -4.12 8.41 -7.72
N ILE A 164 -5.05 7.90 -6.92
CA ILE A 164 -6.31 7.35 -7.41
C ILE A 164 -7.40 7.53 -6.36
N TRP A 165 -8.58 7.97 -6.81
CA TRP A 165 -9.75 7.94 -5.93
C TRP A 165 -10.24 6.50 -5.76
N THR A 166 -10.31 6.02 -4.52
CA THR A 166 -10.71 4.65 -4.19
C THR A 166 -11.97 4.69 -3.33
N PRO A 167 -13.13 4.31 -3.87
CA PRO A 167 -14.36 4.19 -3.07
C PRO A 167 -14.30 2.95 -2.18
N GLY A 168 -15.13 2.91 -1.14
CA GLY A 168 -15.19 1.81 -0.18
C GLY A 168 -14.68 2.19 1.21
N ILE A 169 -13.80 3.17 1.31
CA ILE A 169 -13.35 3.76 2.59
C ILE A 169 -14.07 5.09 2.80
N PRO A 170 -14.53 5.44 4.03
CA PRO A 170 -15.04 6.78 4.30
C PRO A 170 -13.99 7.83 3.95
N GLU A 171 -14.32 8.76 3.04
CA GLU A 171 -13.34 9.65 2.41
C GLU A 171 -12.58 10.52 3.41
N ARG A 172 -13.24 10.93 4.49
CA ARG A 172 -12.62 11.67 5.60
C ARG A 172 -11.41 10.96 6.24
N TYR A 173 -11.33 9.66 6.10
CA TYR A 173 -10.31 8.82 6.75
C TYR A 173 -9.34 8.18 5.77
N VAL A 174 -9.48 8.40 4.46
CA VAL A 174 -8.49 7.92 3.48
C VAL A 174 -7.15 8.64 3.68
N VAL A 175 -6.10 7.99 3.22
CA VAL A 175 -4.76 8.59 3.20
C VAL A 175 -4.74 9.74 2.19
N PRO A 176 -4.49 10.98 2.59
CA PRO A 176 -4.36 12.07 1.64
C PRO A 176 -3.11 11.85 0.77
N TYR A 177 -3.22 12.09 -0.54
CA TYR A 177 -2.10 11.94 -1.46
C TYR A 177 -1.72 13.29 -2.07
N GLY A 178 -0.62 13.86 -1.61
CA GLY A 178 -0.06 15.14 -2.07
C GLY A 178 1.14 14.99 -3.03
N GLY A 179 1.39 13.75 -3.54
CA GLY A 179 2.52 13.43 -4.40
C GLY A 179 2.29 13.66 -5.90
N SER A 180 1.13 14.19 -6.29
CA SER A 180 0.76 14.39 -7.71
C SER A 180 1.25 15.70 -8.32
N ALA A 181 1.56 16.69 -7.47
CA ALA A 181 2.03 18.00 -7.97
C ALA A 181 3.39 17.83 -8.66
N ASP A 182 3.67 18.71 -9.63
CA ASP A 182 4.97 18.80 -10.24
C ASP A 182 6.04 19.12 -9.16
N VAL A 183 7.16 18.41 -9.22
CA VAL A 183 8.28 18.62 -8.29
C VAL A 183 8.83 20.05 -8.40
N GLU A 184 8.91 20.60 -9.61
CA GLU A 184 9.39 21.97 -9.87
C GLU A 184 8.47 23.05 -9.29
N SER A 185 7.19 22.74 -9.08
CA SER A 185 6.26 23.65 -8.42
C SER A 185 6.57 23.97 -6.97
N GLY A 186 7.41 23.13 -6.32
CA GLY A 186 7.71 23.21 -4.90
C GLY A 186 6.58 22.71 -3.97
N HIS A 187 5.45 22.26 -4.52
CA HIS A 187 4.27 21.83 -3.77
C HIS A 187 4.11 20.29 -3.69
N ASN A 188 5.05 19.51 -4.21
CA ASN A 188 5.00 18.06 -4.11
C ASN A 188 5.36 17.60 -2.70
N GLU A 189 4.36 17.14 -1.95
CA GLU A 189 4.52 16.73 -0.54
C GLU A 189 5.46 15.55 -0.39
N MET A 190 5.34 14.51 -1.23
CA MET A 190 6.21 13.32 -1.20
C MET A 190 7.68 13.70 -1.40
N TYR A 191 7.97 14.45 -2.45
CA TYR A 191 9.33 14.90 -2.76
C TYR A 191 9.90 15.75 -1.63
N ASN A 192 9.14 16.72 -1.14
CA ASN A 192 9.57 17.61 -0.07
C ASN A 192 9.85 16.86 1.23
N PHE A 193 9.01 15.87 1.56
CA PHE A 193 9.20 15.01 2.72
C PHE A 193 10.51 14.22 2.61
N PHE A 194 10.74 13.49 1.52
CA PHE A 194 11.97 12.71 1.35
C PHE A 194 13.21 13.60 1.27
N LYS A 195 13.12 14.77 0.63
CA LYS A 195 14.22 15.75 0.58
C LYS A 195 14.62 16.24 1.97
N ALA A 196 13.66 16.44 2.87
CA ALA A 196 13.91 16.85 4.25
C ALA A 196 14.54 15.73 5.08
N ILE A 197 14.05 14.47 4.93
CA ILE A 197 14.47 13.32 5.74
C ILE A 197 15.76 12.69 5.24
N LYS A 198 15.96 12.61 3.92
CA LYS A 198 17.08 11.91 3.25
C LYS A 198 17.17 10.46 3.73
N PRO A 199 16.16 9.63 3.43
CA PRO A 199 16.09 8.24 3.87
C PRO A 199 17.09 7.37 3.10
N ASP A 200 17.57 6.32 3.78
CA ASP A 200 18.32 5.23 3.17
C ASP A 200 17.39 4.21 2.50
N ILE A 201 16.20 4.02 3.08
CA ILE A 201 15.17 3.11 2.61
C ILE A 201 13.86 3.86 2.49
N ILE A 202 13.27 3.80 1.32
CA ILE A 202 11.92 4.33 1.06
C ILE A 202 10.93 3.19 1.00
N VAL A 203 9.78 3.36 1.66
CA VAL A 203 8.60 2.51 1.52
C VAL A 203 7.49 3.37 0.94
N SER A 204 7.05 3.07 -0.26
CA SER A 204 5.95 3.79 -0.91
C SER A 204 4.88 2.80 -1.37
N HIS A 205 3.59 3.10 -1.16
CA HIS A 205 2.59 2.22 -1.73
C HIS A 205 2.59 2.31 -3.25
N GLN A 206 2.52 3.53 -3.81
CA GLN A 206 2.60 3.74 -5.25
C GLN A 206 4.05 3.56 -5.74
N PRO A 207 4.29 2.79 -6.83
CA PRO A 207 5.62 2.57 -7.38
C PRO A 207 6.22 3.84 -8.01
N ALA A 208 7.52 3.83 -8.27
CA ALA A 208 8.19 4.87 -9.02
C ALA A 208 7.84 4.77 -10.51
N HIS A 209 7.68 5.92 -11.19
CA HIS A 209 7.34 5.94 -12.61
C HIS A 209 8.36 5.17 -13.46
N GLY A 210 7.86 4.27 -14.32
CA GLY A 210 8.64 3.43 -15.19
C GLY A 210 9.30 2.21 -14.52
N ILE A 211 8.99 1.95 -13.23
CA ILE A 211 9.52 0.81 -12.48
C ILE A 211 8.38 0.07 -11.77
N HIS A 212 8.07 -1.13 -12.21
CA HIS A 212 6.99 -1.98 -11.67
C HIS A 212 5.65 -1.22 -11.53
N ASP A 213 5.34 -0.35 -12.49
CA ASP A 213 4.20 0.56 -12.45
C ASP A 213 3.18 0.33 -13.57
N ARG A 214 3.38 -0.71 -14.39
CA ARG A 214 2.53 -0.99 -15.55
C ARG A 214 1.26 -1.72 -15.16
N ILE A 215 0.12 -1.07 -15.42
CA ILE A 215 -1.19 -1.69 -15.33
C ILE A 215 -1.63 -2.09 -16.74
N TYR A 216 -1.79 -3.38 -17.00
CA TYR A 216 -2.19 -3.90 -18.31
C TYR A 216 -3.47 -3.21 -18.79
N GLN A 217 -3.47 -2.69 -20.02
CA GLN A 217 -4.53 -1.89 -20.67
C GLN A 217 -4.73 -0.45 -20.14
N PHE A 218 -4.16 -0.08 -18.98
CA PHE A 218 -4.34 1.27 -18.42
C PHE A 218 -3.07 2.13 -18.46
N GLY A 219 -1.92 1.54 -18.84
CA GLY A 219 -0.66 2.26 -18.91
C GLY A 219 0.15 2.21 -17.61
N THR A 220 0.83 3.28 -17.29
CA THR A 220 1.68 3.42 -16.10
C THR A 220 0.95 4.18 -14.99
N SER A 221 1.13 3.75 -13.74
CA SER A 221 0.55 4.39 -12.56
C SER A 221 1.58 4.85 -11.54
N GLY A 222 2.85 4.89 -11.91
CA GLY A 222 3.95 5.25 -11.02
C GLY A 222 4.06 6.75 -10.74
N SER A 223 4.69 7.07 -9.61
CA SER A 223 4.97 8.44 -9.18
C SER A 223 6.23 8.99 -9.83
N SER A 224 6.09 10.04 -10.64
CA SER A 224 7.22 10.78 -11.22
C SER A 224 8.07 11.45 -10.14
N ALA A 225 7.46 11.91 -9.05
CA ALA A 225 8.17 12.54 -7.94
C ALA A 225 9.06 11.53 -7.19
N LEU A 226 8.56 10.31 -6.94
CA LEU A 226 9.34 9.24 -6.34
C LEU A 226 10.52 8.84 -7.24
N ARG A 227 10.26 8.68 -8.54
CA ARG A 227 11.30 8.39 -9.53
C ARG A 227 12.37 9.46 -9.55
N TYR A 228 11.97 10.73 -9.65
CA TYR A 228 12.88 11.86 -9.67
C TYR A 228 13.72 11.95 -8.39
N TYR A 229 13.11 11.67 -7.22
CA TYR A 229 13.83 11.67 -5.96
C TYR A 229 14.91 10.59 -5.92
N CYS A 230 14.58 9.35 -6.27
CA CYS A 230 15.51 8.23 -6.24
C CYS A 230 16.65 8.38 -7.26
N ASP A 231 16.40 8.95 -8.44
CA ASP A 231 17.42 9.17 -9.46
C ASP A 231 18.44 10.27 -9.06
N ASN A 232 18.07 11.15 -8.13
CA ASN A 232 18.90 12.28 -7.75
C ASN A 232 19.42 12.21 -6.30
N ASN A 233 19.14 11.13 -5.57
CA ASN A 233 19.55 10.98 -4.17
C ASN A 233 19.99 9.54 -3.87
N PRO A 234 20.94 9.34 -2.93
CA PRO A 234 21.46 8.02 -2.59
C PRO A 234 20.46 7.20 -1.76
N VAL A 235 19.52 6.53 -2.42
CA VAL A 235 18.55 5.60 -1.83
C VAL A 235 19.03 4.17 -2.03
N LEU A 236 19.14 3.37 -0.97
CA LEU A 236 19.57 1.97 -1.06
C LEU A 236 18.45 1.07 -1.55
N LEU A 237 17.24 1.23 -0.97
CA LEU A 237 16.06 0.42 -1.27
C LEU A 237 14.85 1.31 -1.46
N CYS A 238 14.08 1.05 -2.51
CA CYS A 238 12.74 1.58 -2.74
C CYS A 238 11.77 0.40 -2.78
N LEU A 239 10.98 0.25 -1.72
CA LEU A 239 10.04 -0.84 -1.50
C LEU A 239 8.64 -0.36 -1.86
N THR A 240 7.97 -1.01 -2.83
CA THR A 240 6.69 -0.58 -3.39
C THR A 240 5.66 -1.70 -3.47
N GLY A 241 4.39 -1.38 -3.68
CA GLY A 241 3.27 -2.29 -3.88
C GLY A 241 2.32 -1.80 -4.95
N HIS A 242 0.99 -1.83 -4.70
CA HIS A 242 -0.09 -1.27 -5.51
C HIS A 242 -0.29 -1.93 -6.88
N VAL A 243 0.75 -2.20 -7.64
CA VAL A 243 0.66 -2.80 -8.97
C VAL A 243 0.99 -4.29 -8.87
N HIS A 244 -0.04 -5.13 -8.79
CA HIS A 244 0.11 -6.57 -8.54
C HIS A 244 0.63 -7.35 -9.76
N MET A 245 0.48 -6.80 -10.98
CA MET A 245 0.81 -7.50 -12.23
C MET A 245 2.22 -7.20 -12.73
N ASP A 246 2.82 -6.11 -12.27
CA ASP A 246 4.17 -5.66 -12.65
C ASP A 246 5.05 -5.67 -11.40
N TRP A 247 5.52 -6.85 -11.02
CA TRP A 247 6.26 -7.12 -9.82
C TRP A 247 7.68 -7.61 -10.12
N GLY A 248 8.55 -7.55 -9.14
CA GLY A 248 9.90 -8.07 -9.28
C GLY A 248 10.94 -7.20 -8.61
N PHE A 249 12.11 -7.30 -9.16
CA PHE A 249 13.32 -6.66 -8.73
C PHE A 249 13.91 -5.87 -9.90
N GLN A 250 14.33 -4.64 -9.64
CA GLN A 250 15.03 -3.81 -10.63
C GLN A 250 16.07 -2.94 -9.93
N ILE A 251 17.25 -2.76 -10.54
CA ILE A 251 18.19 -1.71 -10.15
C ILE A 251 18.11 -0.59 -11.20
N SER A 252 18.01 0.64 -10.72
CA SER A 252 18.16 1.84 -11.55
C SER A 252 19.05 2.83 -10.80
N GLU A 253 20.08 3.32 -11.47
CA GLU A 253 21.17 4.05 -10.84
C GLU A 253 21.75 3.23 -9.67
N GLU A 254 21.69 3.74 -8.46
CA GLU A 254 22.17 3.04 -7.25
C GLU A 254 21.03 2.47 -6.39
N THR A 255 19.78 2.69 -6.79
CA THR A 255 18.60 2.27 -6.02
C THR A 255 18.12 0.89 -6.45
N ILE A 256 17.87 0.03 -5.47
CA ILE A 256 17.20 -1.27 -5.66
C ILE A 256 15.71 -1.08 -5.44
N TYR A 257 14.90 -1.38 -6.44
CA TYR A 257 13.44 -1.32 -6.40
C TYR A 257 12.87 -2.73 -6.26
N LEU A 258 11.94 -2.90 -5.32
CA LEU A 258 11.27 -4.16 -5.08
C LEU A 258 9.76 -3.94 -5.03
N ASN A 259 9.03 -4.71 -5.84
CA ASN A 259 7.58 -4.88 -5.72
C ASN A 259 7.31 -6.39 -5.58
N PRO A 260 6.78 -6.89 -4.44
CA PRO A 260 6.53 -8.31 -4.24
C PRO A 260 5.24 -8.80 -4.92
N SER A 261 4.47 -7.95 -5.59
CA SER A 261 3.07 -8.25 -5.93
C SER A 261 2.18 -8.25 -4.67
N ASN A 262 1.07 -8.98 -4.70
CA ASN A 262 0.12 -9.08 -3.60
C ASN A 262 0.46 -10.23 -2.63
N PHE A 263 0.34 -9.97 -1.34
CA PHE A 263 0.41 -11.02 -0.32
C PHE A 263 -0.98 -11.61 -0.03
N GLY A 264 -2.01 -10.79 -0.05
CA GLY A 264 -3.40 -11.23 -0.04
C GLY A 264 -3.85 -11.75 -1.41
N GLU A 265 -4.98 -12.43 -1.44
CA GLU A 265 -5.66 -12.82 -2.67
C GLU A 265 -6.45 -11.62 -3.20
N VAL A 266 -6.38 -11.36 -4.50
CA VAL A 266 -7.08 -10.23 -5.13
C VAL A 266 -7.81 -10.66 -6.39
N THR A 267 -8.97 -10.04 -6.65
CA THR A 267 -9.68 -10.23 -7.91
C THR A 267 -8.99 -9.42 -9.00
N THR A 268 -8.64 -10.07 -10.11
CA THR A 268 -8.02 -9.41 -11.26
C THR A 268 -9.03 -8.61 -12.08
N LEU A 269 -8.55 -7.69 -12.92
CA LEU A 269 -9.39 -6.90 -13.83
C LEU A 269 -10.20 -7.76 -14.80
N THR A 270 -9.77 -8.98 -15.08
CA THR A 270 -10.45 -9.94 -15.96
C THR A 270 -11.43 -10.84 -15.21
N GLY A 271 -11.64 -10.62 -13.92
CA GLY A 271 -12.56 -11.41 -13.07
C GLY A 271 -11.95 -12.72 -12.55
N GLY A 272 -10.68 -12.98 -12.83
CA GLY A 272 -9.94 -14.09 -12.22
C GLY A 272 -9.45 -13.73 -10.80
N VAL A 273 -8.80 -14.70 -10.17
CA VAL A 273 -8.17 -14.52 -8.85
C VAL A 273 -6.65 -14.57 -9.01
N ALA A 274 -5.96 -13.55 -8.54
CA ALA A 274 -4.52 -13.58 -8.36
C ALA A 274 -4.21 -14.12 -6.97
N GLU A 275 -3.58 -15.29 -6.93
CA GLU A 275 -3.12 -15.89 -5.66
C GLU A 275 -2.10 -14.96 -5.00
N GLY A 276 -2.16 -14.87 -3.68
CA GLY A 276 -1.21 -14.09 -2.90
C GLY A 276 -0.04 -14.93 -2.39
N GLY A 277 0.56 -14.46 -1.30
CA GLY A 277 1.62 -15.13 -0.55
C GLY A 277 3.02 -14.64 -0.90
N PHE A 278 3.18 -13.68 -1.78
CA PHE A 278 4.48 -13.20 -2.24
C PHE A 278 5.12 -12.22 -1.25
N PHE A 279 6.43 -12.34 -1.04
CA PHE A 279 7.19 -11.46 -0.16
C PHE A 279 8.69 -11.52 -0.46
N TYR A 280 9.44 -10.54 0.04
CA TYR A 280 10.90 -10.53 -0.01
C TYR A 280 11.52 -10.77 1.37
N THR A 281 12.62 -11.53 1.39
CA THR A 281 13.60 -11.50 2.48
C THR A 281 14.82 -10.76 2.00
N ILE A 282 15.23 -9.71 2.73
CA ILE A 282 16.36 -8.84 2.39
C ILE A 282 17.40 -8.98 3.49
N GLU A 283 18.61 -9.40 3.13
CA GLU A 283 19.74 -9.48 4.05
C GLU A 283 20.63 -8.24 3.86
N MET A 284 20.96 -7.58 4.95
CA MET A 284 21.82 -6.40 4.94
C MET A 284 23.04 -6.58 5.84
N GLU A 285 24.18 -6.14 5.35
CA GLU A 285 25.46 -6.05 6.06
C GLU A 285 25.87 -4.58 6.18
N GLY A 286 25.60 -3.98 7.34
CA GLY A 286 25.71 -2.54 7.51
C GLY A 286 24.77 -1.81 6.55
N ARG A 287 25.34 -0.98 5.68
CA ARG A 287 24.59 -0.22 4.65
C ARG A 287 24.52 -0.95 3.29
N HIS A 288 24.92 -2.20 3.21
CA HIS A 288 24.91 -2.94 1.95
C HIS A 288 23.83 -4.04 1.97
N VAL A 289 23.12 -4.16 0.86
CA VAL A 289 22.22 -5.27 0.61
C VAL A 289 23.08 -6.45 0.14
N SER A 290 23.20 -7.48 0.97
CA SER A 290 24.05 -8.64 0.65
C SER A 290 23.28 -9.72 -0.12
N LYS A 291 21.99 -9.87 0.13
CA LYS A 291 21.14 -10.84 -0.56
C LYS A 291 19.67 -10.43 -0.53
N ILE A 292 18.96 -10.72 -1.60
CA ILE A 292 17.50 -10.58 -1.70
C ILE A 292 16.94 -11.93 -2.15
N ILE A 293 15.91 -12.43 -1.48
CA ILE A 293 15.24 -13.66 -1.85
C ILE A 293 13.76 -13.34 -2.03
N PHE A 294 13.25 -13.62 -3.24
CA PHE A 294 11.82 -13.59 -3.52
C PHE A 294 11.20 -14.91 -3.12
N LYS A 295 10.12 -14.86 -2.38
CA LYS A 295 9.51 -16.02 -1.73
C LYS A 295 8.01 -16.04 -1.94
N LYS A 296 7.42 -17.23 -1.79
CA LYS A 296 5.97 -17.43 -1.75
C LYS A 296 5.60 -18.29 -0.53
N LEU A 297 4.61 -17.83 0.22
CA LEU A 297 3.93 -18.63 1.23
C LEU A 297 2.75 -19.36 0.57
N VAL A 298 2.81 -20.69 0.53
CA VAL A 298 1.74 -21.55 0.03
C VAL A 298 1.28 -22.41 1.20
N GLU A 299 0.03 -22.30 1.59
CA GLU A 299 -0.48 -22.87 2.84
C GLU A 299 0.40 -22.43 4.02
N ASP A 300 1.12 -23.37 4.68
CA ASP A 300 2.01 -23.09 5.80
C ASP A 300 3.50 -23.27 5.41
N ARG A 301 3.82 -23.32 4.11
CA ARG A 301 5.19 -23.56 3.62
C ARG A 301 5.73 -22.38 2.85
N ILE A 302 6.98 -22.03 3.14
CA ILE A 302 7.69 -20.96 2.45
C ILE A 302 8.59 -21.57 1.38
N HIS A 303 8.42 -21.08 0.15
CA HIS A 303 9.20 -21.49 -1.02
C HIS A 303 10.05 -20.32 -1.51
N ASP A 304 11.32 -20.59 -1.81
CA ASP A 304 12.21 -19.65 -2.47
C ASP A 304 11.92 -19.69 -3.98
N ILE A 305 11.54 -18.55 -4.56
CA ILE A 305 11.25 -18.44 -6.00
C ILE A 305 12.49 -18.01 -6.76
N ALA A 306 13.16 -16.96 -6.29
CA ALA A 306 14.37 -16.43 -6.89
C ALA A 306 15.28 -15.86 -5.82
N ASP A 307 16.58 -15.90 -6.03
CA ASP A 307 17.56 -15.24 -5.19
C ASP A 307 18.47 -14.33 -6.02
N TYR A 308 18.85 -13.23 -5.41
CA TYR A 308 19.66 -12.21 -6.03
C TYR A 308 20.75 -11.71 -5.08
N ASN A 309 21.96 -11.54 -5.62
CA ASN A 309 23.08 -10.94 -4.90
C ASN A 309 23.54 -9.67 -5.62
N PRO A 310 23.19 -8.47 -5.10
CA PRO A 310 23.52 -7.21 -5.75
C PRO A 310 25.01 -6.97 -6.00
N GLN A 311 25.89 -7.59 -5.20
CA GLN A 311 27.34 -7.42 -5.32
C GLN A 311 27.98 -8.22 -6.48
N LYS A 312 27.26 -9.22 -7.00
CA LYS A 312 27.75 -10.10 -8.08
C LYS A 312 27.27 -9.69 -9.47
N SER A 313 26.24 -8.90 -9.56
CA SER A 313 25.70 -8.41 -10.81
C SER A 313 26.28 -7.02 -11.10
N GLY A 314 26.97 -6.89 -12.24
CA GLY A 314 27.37 -5.57 -12.75
C GLY A 314 26.13 -4.73 -13.03
N HIS A 315 26.27 -3.40 -13.01
CA HIS A 315 25.21 -2.40 -13.18
C HIS A 315 24.40 -2.57 -14.50
N ARG A 316 23.54 -3.56 -14.56
CA ARG A 316 22.57 -3.75 -15.64
C ARG A 316 21.17 -3.89 -15.04
N GLN A 317 20.19 -3.27 -15.71
CA GLN A 317 18.77 -3.51 -15.49
C GLN A 317 18.50 -5.01 -15.69
N GLU A 318 18.38 -5.74 -14.60
CA GLU A 318 18.02 -7.16 -14.64
C GLU A 318 16.74 -7.35 -13.85
N THR A 319 15.67 -7.66 -14.59
CA THR A 319 14.46 -8.23 -13.96
C THR A 319 14.69 -9.73 -13.90
N ILE A 320 14.97 -10.28 -12.70
CA ILE A 320 15.15 -11.71 -12.53
C ILE A 320 13.88 -12.29 -11.94
N VAL A 321 13.13 -12.97 -12.78
CA VAL A 321 12.09 -13.90 -12.36
C VAL A 321 12.55 -15.29 -12.78
N ASP A 322 12.85 -16.16 -11.83
CA ASP A 322 13.05 -17.58 -12.12
C ASP A 322 11.68 -18.22 -12.43
N ASN A 323 11.26 -18.04 -13.69
CA ASN A 323 9.97 -18.53 -14.17
C ASN A 323 9.81 -20.05 -14.04
N GLU A 324 10.90 -20.81 -13.94
CA GLU A 324 10.82 -22.26 -13.82
C GLU A 324 10.45 -22.71 -12.40
N ARG A 325 11.04 -22.07 -11.36
CA ARG A 325 10.64 -22.33 -9.98
C ARG A 325 9.20 -21.87 -9.72
N TYR A 326 8.78 -20.77 -10.31
CA TYR A 326 7.42 -20.29 -10.19
C TYR A 326 6.40 -21.19 -10.88
N LYS A 327 6.71 -21.73 -12.07
CA LYS A 327 5.87 -22.71 -12.78
C LYS A 327 5.68 -24.01 -12.01
N ALA A 328 6.67 -24.42 -11.20
CA ALA A 328 6.57 -25.62 -10.37
C ALA A 328 5.67 -25.43 -9.14
N LEU A 329 5.27 -24.19 -8.81
CA LEU A 329 4.40 -23.86 -7.68
C LEU A 329 2.94 -23.57 -8.10
N LYS A 330 2.63 -23.68 -9.40
CA LYS A 330 1.29 -23.70 -9.96
C LYS A 330 0.81 -25.14 -10.10
#